data_0235fa87e753795b60acac8ca81b9343
#
_entry.id   0235fa87e753795b60acac8ca81b9343
#
_cell.length_a   1.000
_cell.length_b   1.000
_cell.length_c   1.000
_cell.angle_alpha   90.00
_cell.angle_beta   90.00
_cell.angle_gamma   90.00
#
_symmetry.space_group_name_H-M   'P 1'
#
loop_
_entity.id
_entity.type
_entity.pdbx_description
1 polymer ?
#
loop_
_entity_poly.entity_id
_entity_poly.type
_entity_poly.pdbx_seq_one_letter_code
_entity_poly.pdbx_strand_id
1 'polypeptide(L)'
;MTNNEIDLVKRITDGDQGAFKTLYLKYSDLLFAYILHHVGNDKDAASDIWQETWIVFVEKINDFQCRSTVFTWLSAIAKNKISDYYRSIKKQELLQGSSKLNFDIDTEELDVGLIDVETQADVITILANLTDEYRYLLEAKYIGNKSTDEIARDIGKSYKATESMLTRAREAFRKEFKHIKS
;
A
#
# COMPACT_ATOMS: atom_id res chain seq x y z
N MET A 1 -10.47 -12.03 -4.84
CA MET A 1 -10.43 -11.63 -6.26
C MET A 1 -11.79 -11.82 -6.87
N THR A 2 -12.35 -10.82 -7.55
CA THR A 2 -13.68 -10.92 -8.17
C THR A 2 -13.59 -11.68 -9.50
N ASN A 3 -14.68 -12.34 -9.92
CA ASN A 3 -14.74 -12.99 -11.23
C ASN A 3 -14.42 -12.04 -12.39
N ASN A 4 -14.77 -10.76 -12.23
CA ASN A 4 -14.48 -9.71 -13.21
C ASN A 4 -12.96 -9.41 -13.32
N GLU A 5 -12.21 -9.46 -12.24
CA GLU A 5 -10.76 -9.25 -12.28
C GLU A 5 -10.02 -10.43 -12.93
N ILE A 6 -10.49 -11.66 -12.70
CA ILE A 6 -9.93 -12.84 -13.37
C ILE A 6 -10.15 -12.75 -14.88
N ASP A 7 -11.33 -12.31 -15.30
CA ASP A 7 -11.63 -12.09 -16.72
C ASP A 7 -10.74 -11.01 -17.34
N LEU A 8 -10.59 -9.85 -16.64
CA LEU A 8 -9.70 -8.80 -17.12
C LEU A 8 -8.26 -9.27 -17.27
N VAL A 9 -7.73 -10.02 -16.29
CA VAL A 9 -6.38 -10.57 -16.38
C VAL A 9 -6.23 -11.50 -17.57
N LYS A 10 -7.16 -12.43 -17.79
CA LYS A 10 -7.14 -13.32 -18.96
C LYS A 10 -7.15 -12.55 -20.28
N ARG A 11 -8.02 -11.55 -20.40
CA ARG A 11 -8.08 -10.72 -21.62
C ARG A 11 -6.80 -9.94 -21.84
N ILE A 12 -6.14 -9.46 -20.77
CA ILE A 12 -4.83 -8.80 -20.87
C ILE A 12 -3.76 -9.78 -21.37
N THR A 13 -3.75 -11.00 -20.85
CA THR A 13 -2.81 -12.05 -21.34
C THR A 13 -3.05 -12.41 -22.81
N ASP A 14 -4.29 -12.28 -23.29
CA ASP A 14 -4.67 -12.47 -24.70
C ASP A 14 -4.40 -11.22 -25.58
N GLY A 15 -3.81 -10.16 -24.99
CA GLY A 15 -3.42 -8.92 -25.70
C GLY A 15 -4.52 -7.86 -25.81
N ASP A 16 -5.61 -7.96 -25.05
CA ASP A 16 -6.68 -6.96 -25.06
C ASP A 16 -6.25 -5.66 -24.35
N GLN A 17 -5.94 -4.65 -25.14
CA GLN A 17 -5.56 -3.31 -24.65
C GLN A 17 -6.70 -2.61 -23.88
N GLY A 18 -7.96 -2.88 -24.21
CA GLY A 18 -9.12 -2.32 -23.53
C GLY A 18 -9.25 -2.87 -22.09
N ALA A 19 -8.98 -4.15 -21.91
CA ALA A 19 -8.93 -4.78 -20.59
C ALA A 19 -7.79 -4.19 -19.74
N PHE A 20 -6.60 -4.00 -20.34
CA PHE A 20 -5.49 -3.34 -19.65
C PHE A 20 -5.85 -1.90 -19.25
N LYS A 21 -6.42 -1.11 -20.15
CA LYS A 21 -6.85 0.26 -19.85
C LYS A 21 -7.84 0.29 -18.69
N THR A 22 -8.79 -0.63 -18.64
CA THR A 22 -9.77 -0.72 -17.56
C THR A 22 -9.10 -0.98 -16.21
N LEU A 23 -8.17 -1.94 -16.17
CA LEU A 23 -7.43 -2.28 -14.96
C LEU A 23 -6.48 -1.15 -14.54
N TYR A 24 -5.81 -0.53 -15.49
CA TYR A 24 -4.94 0.62 -15.25
C TYR A 24 -5.71 1.78 -14.62
N LEU A 25 -6.85 2.19 -15.19
CA LEU A 25 -7.67 3.27 -14.63
C LEU A 25 -8.22 2.94 -13.24
N LYS A 26 -8.48 1.65 -12.97
CA LYS A 26 -8.96 1.22 -11.64
C LYS A 26 -7.90 1.37 -10.56
N TYR A 27 -6.62 1.07 -10.86
CA TYR A 27 -5.58 0.95 -9.84
C TYR A 27 -4.47 2.00 -9.91
N SER A 28 -4.40 2.81 -10.96
CA SER A 28 -3.33 3.76 -11.20
C SER A 28 -3.15 4.76 -10.06
N ASP A 29 -4.22 5.46 -9.68
CA ASP A 29 -4.17 6.48 -8.64
C ASP A 29 -3.90 5.88 -7.26
N LEU A 30 -4.50 4.72 -6.99
CA LEU A 30 -4.29 4.01 -5.73
C LEU A 30 -2.86 3.51 -5.59
N LEU A 31 -2.28 2.97 -6.67
CA LEU A 31 -0.88 2.54 -6.70
C LEU A 31 0.07 3.72 -6.55
N PHE A 32 -0.20 4.84 -7.22
CA PHE A 32 0.62 6.04 -7.11
C PHE A 32 0.61 6.59 -5.68
N ALA A 33 -0.58 6.71 -5.06
CA ALA A 33 -0.71 7.16 -3.67
C ALA A 33 0.02 6.23 -2.69
N TYR A 34 -0.07 4.91 -2.92
CA TYR A 34 0.67 3.90 -2.16
C TYR A 34 2.18 4.14 -2.24
N ILE A 35 2.73 4.27 -3.45
CA ILE A 35 4.17 4.47 -3.66
C ILE A 35 4.62 5.81 -3.06
N LEU A 36 3.88 6.90 -3.33
CA LEU A 36 4.19 8.24 -2.85
C LEU A 36 4.33 8.29 -1.33
N HIS A 37 3.41 7.62 -0.64
CA HIS A 37 3.47 7.47 0.82
C HIS A 37 4.77 6.78 1.28
N HIS A 38 5.20 5.74 0.56
CA HIS A 38 6.35 4.92 0.94
C HIS A 38 7.71 5.49 0.55
N VAL A 39 7.75 6.50 -0.31
CA VAL A 39 8.98 7.22 -0.67
C VAL A 39 9.09 8.59 0.00
N GLY A 40 8.37 8.81 1.13
CA GLY A 40 8.45 10.04 1.89
C GLY A 40 7.88 11.26 1.16
N ASN A 41 6.88 11.07 0.31
CA ASN A 41 6.27 12.10 -0.55
C ASN A 41 7.20 12.69 -1.62
N ASP A 42 8.28 12.02 -1.95
CA ASP A 42 9.11 12.34 -3.12
C ASP A 42 8.33 11.97 -4.40
N LYS A 43 7.83 13.01 -5.09
CA LYS A 43 6.99 12.83 -6.29
C LYS A 43 7.75 12.29 -7.48
N ASP A 44 9.02 12.65 -7.61
CA ASP A 44 9.86 12.21 -8.74
C ASP A 44 10.17 10.72 -8.58
N ALA A 45 10.65 10.32 -7.40
CA ALA A 45 10.85 8.92 -7.07
C ALA A 45 9.55 8.09 -7.17
N ALA A 46 8.42 8.65 -6.71
CA ALA A 46 7.13 7.98 -6.81
C ALA A 46 6.70 7.75 -8.26
N SER A 47 6.92 8.73 -9.13
CA SER A 47 6.58 8.65 -10.55
C SER A 47 7.42 7.57 -11.27
N ASP A 48 8.72 7.53 -10.99
CA ASP A 48 9.63 6.55 -11.59
C ASP A 48 9.27 5.13 -11.15
N ILE A 49 9.09 4.91 -9.85
CA ILE A 49 8.70 3.60 -9.30
C ILE A 49 7.34 3.16 -9.82
N TRP A 50 6.39 4.08 -9.94
CA TRP A 50 5.06 3.80 -10.47
C TRP A 50 5.11 3.35 -11.94
N GLN A 51 5.88 4.03 -12.79
CA GLN A 51 6.08 3.63 -14.18
C GLN A 51 6.76 2.25 -14.26
N GLU A 52 7.85 2.05 -13.51
CA GLU A 52 8.54 0.76 -13.47
C GLU A 52 7.64 -0.38 -12.98
N THR A 53 6.76 -0.10 -12.02
CA THR A 53 5.79 -1.10 -11.52
C THR A 53 4.84 -1.56 -12.62
N TRP A 54 4.31 -0.63 -13.41
CA TRP A 54 3.43 -0.97 -14.53
C TRP A 54 4.16 -1.71 -15.66
N ILE A 55 5.41 -1.36 -15.95
CA ILE A 55 6.23 -2.09 -16.92
C ILE A 55 6.40 -3.54 -16.47
N VAL A 56 6.83 -3.77 -15.23
CA VAL A 56 7.01 -5.12 -14.69
C VAL A 56 5.68 -5.88 -14.62
N PHE A 57 4.58 -5.20 -14.31
CA PHE A 57 3.24 -5.81 -14.35
C PHE A 57 2.93 -6.37 -15.74
N VAL A 58 3.11 -5.58 -16.80
CA VAL A 58 2.83 -6.02 -18.17
C VAL A 58 3.76 -7.16 -18.59
N GLU A 59 5.04 -7.09 -18.25
CA GLU A 59 6.01 -8.13 -18.57
C GLU A 59 5.69 -9.48 -17.90
N LYS A 60 5.15 -9.44 -16.66
CA LYS A 60 4.93 -10.61 -15.83
C LYS A 60 3.46 -11.02 -15.69
N ILE A 61 2.54 -10.40 -16.41
CA ILE A 61 1.11 -10.69 -16.28
C ILE A 61 0.79 -12.15 -16.55
N ASN A 62 1.55 -12.80 -17.44
CA ASN A 62 1.42 -14.23 -17.75
C ASN A 62 1.79 -15.14 -16.56
N ASP A 63 2.62 -14.67 -15.64
CA ASP A 63 3.02 -15.42 -14.44
C ASP A 63 2.02 -15.25 -13.28
N PHE A 64 1.03 -14.38 -13.44
CA PHE A 64 0.07 -14.10 -12.39
C PHE A 64 -0.95 -15.23 -12.23
N GLN A 65 -0.82 -15.99 -11.15
CA GLN A 65 -1.61 -17.18 -10.87
C GLN A 65 -2.98 -16.91 -10.23
N CYS A 66 -3.43 -15.66 -10.15
CA CYS A 66 -4.71 -15.28 -9.54
C CYS A 66 -4.89 -15.75 -8.07
N ARG A 67 -3.78 -15.95 -7.33
CA ARG A 67 -3.80 -16.35 -5.91
C ARG A 67 -4.02 -15.17 -4.96
N SER A 68 -3.93 -13.96 -5.46
CA SER A 68 -4.16 -12.71 -4.74
C SER A 68 -4.94 -11.75 -5.63
N THR A 69 -5.39 -10.60 -5.10
CA THR A 69 -5.96 -9.58 -5.98
C THR A 69 -4.87 -8.95 -6.86
N VAL A 70 -5.27 -8.32 -7.95
CA VAL A 70 -4.34 -7.60 -8.84
C VAL A 70 -3.60 -6.50 -8.09
N PHE A 71 -4.28 -5.79 -7.20
CA PHE A 71 -3.66 -4.73 -6.40
C PHE A 71 -2.60 -5.27 -5.44
N THR A 72 -2.81 -6.46 -4.80
CA THR A 72 -1.78 -7.12 -3.99
C THR A 72 -0.53 -7.37 -4.79
N TRP A 73 -0.72 -7.87 -5.98
CA TRP A 73 0.42 -8.20 -6.80
C TRP A 73 1.16 -6.95 -7.29
N LEU A 74 0.43 -5.90 -7.72
CA LEU A 74 0.99 -4.58 -8.04
C LEU A 74 1.76 -3.99 -6.85
N SER A 75 1.18 -4.04 -5.66
CA SER A 75 1.83 -3.54 -4.44
C SER A 75 3.10 -4.33 -4.08
N ALA A 76 3.12 -5.63 -4.32
CA ALA A 76 4.32 -6.45 -4.11
C ALA A 76 5.44 -6.08 -5.10
N ILE A 77 5.10 -5.80 -6.37
CA ILE A 77 6.07 -5.30 -7.36
C ILE A 77 6.61 -3.94 -6.91
N ALA A 78 5.71 -3.00 -6.55
CA ALA A 78 6.07 -1.67 -6.09
C ALA A 78 6.98 -1.71 -4.84
N LYS A 79 6.67 -2.59 -3.87
CA LYS A 79 7.48 -2.77 -2.65
C LYS A 79 8.93 -3.15 -2.97
N ASN A 80 9.14 -4.04 -3.93
CA ASN A 80 10.49 -4.40 -4.36
C ASN A 80 11.23 -3.19 -4.95
N LYS A 81 10.56 -2.38 -5.79
CA LYS A 81 11.13 -1.16 -6.38
C LYS A 81 11.42 -0.08 -5.34
N ILE A 82 10.54 0.10 -4.36
CA ILE A 82 10.77 0.99 -3.21
C ILE A 82 12.00 0.54 -2.41
N SER A 83 12.16 -0.76 -2.18
CA SER A 83 13.33 -1.31 -1.49
C SER A 83 14.63 -1.02 -2.27
N ASP A 84 14.60 -1.16 -3.59
CA ASP A 84 15.76 -0.88 -4.45
C ASP A 84 16.09 0.62 -4.46
N TYR A 85 15.09 1.50 -4.47
CA TYR A 85 15.25 2.94 -4.33
C TYR A 85 16.00 3.30 -3.03
N TYR A 86 15.57 2.79 -1.88
CA TYR A 86 16.25 3.06 -0.61
C TYR A 86 17.65 2.45 -0.53
N ARG A 87 17.86 1.27 -1.12
CA ARG A 87 19.21 0.69 -1.23
C ARG A 87 20.15 1.59 -2.04
N SER A 88 19.65 2.21 -3.12
CA SER A 88 20.43 3.13 -3.94
C SER A 88 20.82 4.39 -3.17
N ILE A 89 19.89 4.99 -2.43
CA ILE A 89 20.15 6.15 -1.56
C ILE A 89 21.22 5.82 -0.52
N LYS A 90 21.04 4.71 0.20
CA LYS A 90 21.99 4.27 1.24
C LYS A 90 23.40 4.04 0.67
N LYS A 91 23.49 3.46 -0.52
CA LYS A 91 24.77 3.27 -1.21
C LYS A 91 25.42 4.61 -1.57
N GLN A 92 24.64 5.59 -2.01
CA GLN A 92 25.10 6.93 -2.37
C GLN A 92 25.59 7.71 -1.14
N GLU A 93 24.88 7.62 -0.02
CA GLU A 93 25.26 8.23 1.26
C GLU A 93 26.56 7.63 1.84
N LEU A 94 26.72 6.31 1.74
CA LEU A 94 27.96 5.63 2.14
C LEU A 94 29.17 6.10 1.33
N LEU A 95 28.97 6.37 0.03
CA LEU A 95 30.03 6.89 -0.85
C LEU A 95 30.38 8.35 -0.56
N GLN A 96 29.43 9.12 -0.02
CA GLN A 96 29.60 10.56 0.30
C GLN A 96 30.02 10.81 1.75
N GLY A 97 30.22 9.77 2.57
CA GLY A 97 30.65 9.91 3.97
C GLY A 97 29.62 10.54 4.92
N SER A 98 28.36 10.62 4.51
CA SER A 98 27.26 11.20 5.30
C SER A 98 26.38 10.10 5.87
N SER A 99 26.70 9.62 7.06
CA SER A 99 25.91 8.64 7.78
C SER A 99 24.85 9.35 8.63
N LYS A 100 23.68 9.64 8.07
CA LYS A 100 22.51 10.10 8.82
C LYS A 100 21.22 9.75 8.10
N LEU A 101 20.77 8.50 8.17
CA LEU A 101 19.35 8.16 8.12
C LEU A 101 19.18 6.70 8.57
N ASN A 102 18.77 6.52 9.82
CA ASN A 102 18.15 5.26 10.23
C ASN A 102 16.73 5.26 9.65
N PHE A 103 16.60 4.82 8.41
CA PHE A 103 15.32 4.41 7.88
C PHE A 103 15.14 2.92 8.23
N ASP A 104 14.49 2.68 9.34
CA ASP A 104 13.84 1.39 9.55
C ASP A 104 12.73 1.30 8.50
N ILE A 105 13.01 0.60 7.41
CA ILE A 105 11.98 0.14 6.50
C ILE A 105 11.21 -0.90 7.31
N ASP A 106 10.12 -0.48 7.93
CA ASP A 106 9.18 -1.36 8.62
C ASP A 106 8.51 -2.23 7.55
N THR A 107 9.22 -3.30 7.17
CA THR A 107 8.77 -4.27 6.15
C THR A 107 7.56 -5.06 6.61
N GLU A 108 7.19 -4.97 7.90
CA GLU A 108 6.02 -5.64 8.47
C GLU A 108 4.71 -4.82 8.36
N GLU A 109 4.79 -3.51 8.10
CA GLU A 109 3.60 -2.63 8.12
C GLU A 109 2.67 -2.77 6.91
N LEU A 110 3.06 -3.52 5.89
CA LEU A 110 2.35 -3.52 4.61
C LEU A 110 1.54 -4.75 4.29
N ASP A 111 1.34 -5.60 5.26
CA ASP A 111 0.27 -6.57 5.18
C ASP A 111 -1.08 -5.98 5.68
N VAL A 112 -1.38 -4.75 5.25
CA VAL A 112 -2.78 -4.38 5.05
C VAL A 112 -3.21 -5.18 3.84
N GLY A 113 -3.37 -6.49 4.11
CA GLY A 113 -3.90 -7.43 3.15
C GLY A 113 -5.15 -6.81 2.59
N LEU A 114 -4.98 -6.24 1.43
CA LEU A 114 -5.97 -5.98 0.44
C LEU A 114 -7.37 -5.91 0.99
N ILE A 115 -7.70 -4.73 1.36
CA ILE A 115 -9.07 -4.29 1.27
C ILE A 115 -9.34 -4.33 -0.23
N ASP A 116 -10.01 -5.38 -0.66
CA ASP A 116 -10.76 -5.38 -1.90
C ASP A 116 -11.87 -4.36 -1.64
N VAL A 117 -11.53 -3.08 -1.83
CA VAL A 117 -12.45 -1.97 -1.58
C VAL A 117 -13.42 -1.96 -2.75
N GLU A 118 -14.38 -2.86 -2.69
CA GLU A 118 -15.48 -2.86 -3.65
C GLU A 118 -16.32 -1.58 -3.52
N THR A 119 -16.26 -0.92 -2.35
CA THR A 119 -16.92 0.38 -2.20
C THR A 119 -16.28 1.22 -1.09
N GLN A 120 -16.09 2.53 -1.32
CA GLN A 120 -15.77 3.50 -0.27
C GLN A 120 -16.75 3.40 0.92
N ALA A 121 -18.00 3.00 0.66
CA ALA A 121 -19.02 2.79 1.66
C ALA A 121 -18.64 1.72 2.71
N ASP A 122 -17.99 0.62 2.29
CA ASP A 122 -17.58 -0.45 3.21
C ASP A 122 -16.49 0.03 4.16
N VAL A 123 -15.51 0.79 3.65
CA VAL A 123 -14.45 1.37 4.49
C VAL A 123 -15.01 2.36 5.51
N ILE A 124 -15.93 3.24 5.09
CA ILE A 124 -16.58 4.20 5.98
C ILE A 124 -17.37 3.46 7.06
N THR A 125 -18.10 2.40 6.69
CA THR A 125 -18.89 1.59 7.63
C THR A 125 -17.98 0.87 8.64
N ILE A 126 -16.87 0.29 8.16
CA ILE A 126 -15.90 -0.39 9.04
C ILE A 126 -15.28 0.62 10.01
N LEU A 127 -14.82 1.76 9.51
CA LEU A 127 -14.23 2.81 10.35
C LEU A 127 -15.24 3.32 11.40
N ALA A 128 -16.54 3.42 11.04
CA ALA A 128 -17.59 3.81 11.96
C ALA A 128 -17.82 2.81 13.09
N ASN A 129 -17.58 1.52 12.86
CA ASN A 129 -17.71 0.45 13.85
C ASN A 129 -16.48 0.32 14.77
N LEU A 130 -15.36 0.95 14.43
CA LEU A 130 -14.19 0.96 15.30
C LEU A 130 -14.35 1.95 16.46
N THR A 131 -13.59 1.71 17.54
CA THR A 131 -13.46 2.71 18.61
C THR A 131 -12.87 4.01 18.04
N ASP A 132 -13.23 5.15 18.65
CA ASP A 132 -12.73 6.47 18.19
C ASP A 132 -11.20 6.53 18.17
N GLU A 133 -10.54 5.85 19.13
CA GLU A 133 -9.07 5.76 19.20
C GLU A 133 -8.49 5.01 18.00
N TYR A 134 -9.05 3.85 17.65
CA TYR A 134 -8.58 3.05 16.51
C TYR A 134 -8.89 3.73 15.17
N ARG A 135 -10.06 4.33 15.06
CA ARG A 135 -10.44 5.14 13.89
C ARG A 135 -9.44 6.26 13.68
N TYR A 136 -9.18 7.07 14.71
CA TYR A 136 -8.21 8.16 14.64
C TYR A 136 -6.83 7.69 14.20
N LEU A 137 -6.33 6.58 14.78
CA LEU A 137 -5.02 6.03 14.44
C LEU A 137 -4.93 5.64 12.95
N LEU A 138 -5.95 4.98 12.43
CA LEU A 138 -5.98 4.57 11.03
C LEU A 138 -6.17 5.77 10.09
N GLU A 139 -7.06 6.70 10.41
CA GLU A 139 -7.24 7.92 9.62
C GLU A 139 -5.98 8.79 9.62
N ALA A 140 -5.34 9.00 10.78
CA ALA A 140 -4.11 9.76 10.87
C ALA A 140 -2.97 9.13 10.07
N LYS A 141 -2.84 7.78 10.14
CA LYS A 141 -1.78 7.05 9.44
C LYS A 141 -2.03 6.97 7.93
N TYR A 142 -3.25 6.59 7.50
CA TYR A 142 -3.53 6.20 6.12
C TYR A 142 -4.23 7.28 5.28
N ILE A 143 -4.94 8.20 5.90
CA ILE A 143 -5.59 9.33 5.22
C ILE A 143 -4.78 10.60 5.45
N GLY A 144 -4.37 10.86 6.70
CA GLY A 144 -3.58 12.03 7.07
C GLY A 144 -2.08 11.91 6.78
N ASN A 145 -1.60 10.75 6.33
CA ASN A 145 -0.18 10.46 6.03
C ASN A 145 0.80 10.84 7.16
N LYS A 146 0.34 10.75 8.43
CA LYS A 146 1.19 11.04 9.58
C LYS A 146 2.17 9.90 9.85
N SER A 147 3.40 10.25 10.18
CA SER A 147 4.37 9.30 10.72
C SER A 147 3.94 8.79 12.10
N THR A 148 4.41 7.62 12.50
CA THR A 148 4.11 7.07 13.83
C THR A 148 4.58 8.00 14.96
N ASP A 149 5.68 8.75 14.75
CA ASP A 149 6.16 9.76 15.71
C ASP A 149 5.22 10.96 15.83
N GLU A 150 4.62 11.41 14.73
CA GLU A 150 3.63 12.50 14.76
C GLU A 150 2.36 12.05 15.46
N ILE A 151 1.88 10.84 15.15
CA ILE A 151 0.73 10.24 15.82
C ILE A 151 1.01 10.07 17.32
N ALA A 152 2.20 9.59 17.69
CA ALA A 152 2.62 9.42 19.09
C ALA A 152 2.58 10.74 19.86
N ARG A 153 3.05 11.82 19.24
CA ARG A 153 2.96 13.18 19.81
C ARG A 153 1.52 13.65 19.97
N ASP A 154 0.67 13.41 18.96
CA ASP A 154 -0.72 13.84 18.99
C ASP A 154 -1.53 13.15 20.10
N ILE A 155 -1.27 11.86 20.35
CA ILE A 155 -1.99 11.09 21.38
C ILE A 155 -1.26 11.05 22.73
N GLY A 156 -0.09 11.71 22.83
CA GLY A 156 0.69 11.79 24.09
C GLY A 156 1.24 10.43 24.55
N LYS A 157 1.59 9.53 23.63
CA LYS A 157 2.13 8.21 23.92
C LYS A 157 3.55 8.04 23.35
N SER A 158 4.26 7.00 23.81
CA SER A 158 5.55 6.66 23.23
C SER A 158 5.39 6.06 21.83
N TYR A 159 6.43 6.18 21.00
CA TYR A 159 6.50 5.55 19.68
C TYR A 159 6.09 4.07 19.72
N LYS A 160 6.73 3.29 20.61
CA LYS A 160 6.46 1.85 20.75
C LYS A 160 5.03 1.53 21.18
N ALA A 161 4.42 2.36 22.03
CA ALA A 161 3.03 2.20 22.41
C ALA A 161 2.09 2.49 21.23
N THR A 162 2.38 3.55 20.46
CA THR A 162 1.60 3.94 19.27
C THR A 162 1.68 2.88 18.18
N GLU A 163 2.86 2.31 17.93
CA GLU A 163 3.05 1.20 17.00
C GLU A 163 2.21 -0.03 17.37
N SER A 164 2.25 -0.43 18.65
CA SER A 164 1.42 -1.52 19.16
C SER A 164 -0.08 -1.23 19.02
N MET A 165 -0.49 0.02 19.24
CA MET A 165 -1.89 0.44 19.07
C MET A 165 -2.31 0.44 17.60
N LEU A 166 -1.47 0.89 16.68
CA LEU A 166 -1.69 0.81 15.24
C LEU A 166 -1.86 -0.65 14.79
N THR A 167 -1.06 -1.57 15.31
CA THR A 167 -1.20 -3.01 15.02
C THR A 167 -2.57 -3.53 15.45
N ARG A 168 -3.01 -3.20 16.68
CA ARG A 168 -4.35 -3.60 17.16
C ARG A 168 -5.49 -2.95 16.38
N ALA A 169 -5.32 -1.69 15.98
CA ALA A 169 -6.32 -1.00 15.16
C ALA A 169 -6.48 -1.68 13.78
N ARG A 170 -5.36 -2.11 13.15
CA ARG A 170 -5.38 -2.90 11.91
C ARG A 170 -6.07 -4.25 12.07
N GLU A 171 -5.80 -4.95 13.17
CA GLU A 171 -6.47 -6.22 13.48
C GLU A 171 -7.97 -6.05 13.67
N ALA A 172 -8.38 -5.00 14.40
CA ALA A 172 -9.78 -4.67 14.60
C ALA A 172 -10.48 -4.36 13.27
N PHE A 173 -9.85 -3.57 12.40
CA PHE A 173 -10.34 -3.27 11.07
C PHE A 173 -10.51 -4.55 10.22
N ARG A 174 -9.52 -5.44 10.21
CA ARG A 174 -9.60 -6.74 9.50
C ARG A 174 -10.75 -7.62 10.01
N LYS A 175 -11.01 -7.60 11.30
CA LYS A 175 -12.10 -8.36 11.90
C LYS A 175 -13.47 -7.85 11.45
N GLU A 176 -13.68 -6.53 11.50
CA GLU A 176 -14.92 -5.90 11.03
C GLU A 176 -15.13 -6.13 9.51
N PHE A 177 -14.07 -6.06 8.73
CA PHE A 177 -14.11 -6.33 7.30
C PHE A 177 -14.60 -7.75 6.97
N LYS A 178 -14.13 -8.75 7.73
CA LYS A 178 -14.61 -10.14 7.56
C LYS A 178 -16.10 -10.29 7.90
N HIS A 179 -16.58 -9.53 8.88
CA HIS A 179 -18.01 -9.57 9.27
C HIS A 179 -18.94 -8.95 8.22
N ILE A 180 -18.50 -7.94 7.49
CA ILE A 180 -19.30 -7.31 6.42
C ILE A 180 -19.40 -8.20 5.18
N LYS A 181 -18.37 -9.03 4.93
CA LYS A 181 -18.32 -9.95 3.76
C LYS A 181 -18.84 -11.37 4.04
N SER A 182 -19.30 -11.66 5.25
CA SER A 182 -19.92 -12.95 5.62
C SER A 182 -21.43 -12.89 5.51
#